data_4bc5ceb2450bb79285a5b6b1555ea391
#
_entry.id   4bc5ceb2450bb79285a5b6b1555ea391
#
_cell.length_a   1.000
_cell.length_b   1.000
_cell.length_c   1.000
_cell.angle_alpha   90.00
_cell.angle_beta   90.00
_cell.angle_gamma   90.00
#
_symmetry.space_group_name_H-M   'P 1'
#
loop_
_entity.id
_entity.type
_entity.pdbx_description
1 polymer ?
#
loop_
_entity_poly.entity_id
_entity_poly.type
_entity_poly.pdbx_seq_one_letter_code
_entity_poly.pdbx_strand_id
1 'polypeptide(L)'
;ICEIFEENNVELPKTFDEFLDVCTTFQNAGVTPLAAGLKSWEPLLKSSMAFVTAEYLSTDEGKGFGEKYRNGEVTMDGTWNPYIETWSQLIDNGVYTADMTGIDHDQALEQFATGGSAMFCSGPWDYDAIMEKNPELQLDMMPFYGTKESAGWLIGGPGCGFAANASSKNLD
;
A
#
# COMPACT_ATOMS: atom_id res chain seq x y z
N ILE A 1 -11.11 -6.43 -5.42
CA ILE A 1 -12.27 -6.77 -6.25
C ILE A 1 -13.27 -7.43 -5.34
N CYS A 2 -14.43 -6.77 -5.09
CA CYS A 2 -15.45 -7.26 -4.16
C CYS A 2 -15.91 -8.68 -4.53
N GLU A 3 -16.11 -8.95 -5.81
CA GLU A 3 -16.53 -10.28 -6.30
C GLU A 3 -15.57 -11.41 -5.90
N ILE A 4 -14.25 -11.23 -6.04
CA ILE A 4 -13.26 -12.26 -5.67
C ILE A 4 -13.28 -12.53 -4.16
N PHE A 5 -13.50 -11.50 -3.34
CA PHE A 5 -13.67 -11.67 -1.90
C PHE A 5 -14.93 -12.45 -1.56
N GLU A 6 -16.06 -12.13 -2.20
CA GLU A 6 -17.33 -12.83 -2.03
C GLU A 6 -17.27 -14.29 -2.49
N GLU A 7 -16.71 -14.56 -3.68
CA GLU A 7 -16.54 -15.90 -4.24
C GLU A 7 -15.71 -16.83 -3.36
N ASN A 8 -14.73 -16.27 -2.65
CA ASN A 8 -13.88 -17.02 -1.74
C ASN A 8 -14.32 -16.95 -0.27
N ASN A 9 -15.48 -16.35 0.03
CA ASN A 9 -15.99 -16.12 1.38
C ASN A 9 -14.99 -15.45 2.30
N VAL A 10 -14.27 -14.45 1.80
CA VAL A 10 -13.24 -13.68 2.51
C VAL A 10 -13.82 -12.34 2.91
N GLU A 11 -13.74 -12.00 4.20
CA GLU A 11 -14.06 -10.66 4.69
C GLU A 11 -12.85 -9.73 4.55
N LEU A 12 -13.12 -8.42 4.52
CA LEU A 12 -12.05 -7.42 4.51
C LEU A 12 -11.28 -7.48 5.84
N PRO A 13 -9.94 -7.55 5.81
CA PRO A 13 -9.13 -7.58 7.02
C PRO A 13 -9.21 -6.27 7.78
N LYS A 14 -8.97 -6.31 9.08
CA LYS A 14 -8.91 -5.14 9.98
C LYS A 14 -7.58 -5.03 10.70
N THR A 15 -6.75 -6.04 10.57
CA THR A 15 -5.39 -6.11 11.14
C THR A 15 -4.41 -6.64 10.10
N PHE A 16 -3.13 -6.48 10.38
CA PHE A 16 -2.06 -7.02 9.54
C PHE A 16 -2.09 -8.55 9.49
N ASP A 17 -2.34 -9.20 10.62
CA ASP A 17 -2.43 -10.67 10.70
C ASP A 17 -3.62 -11.18 9.86
N GLU A 18 -4.79 -10.54 9.98
CA GLU A 18 -5.94 -10.86 9.12
C GLU A 18 -5.66 -10.62 7.64
N PHE A 19 -4.86 -9.59 7.29
CA PHE A 19 -4.44 -9.38 5.92
C PHE A 19 -3.57 -10.53 5.39
N LEU A 20 -2.63 -11.05 6.20
CA LEU A 20 -1.83 -12.22 5.85
C LEU A 20 -2.70 -13.48 5.69
N ASP A 21 -3.69 -13.67 6.56
CA ASP A 21 -4.64 -14.79 6.47
C ASP A 21 -5.48 -14.71 5.19
N VAL A 22 -5.96 -13.52 4.82
CA VAL A 22 -6.66 -13.25 3.55
C VAL A 22 -5.77 -13.59 2.36
N CYS A 23 -4.51 -13.14 2.36
CA CYS A 23 -3.56 -13.45 1.30
C CYS A 23 -3.32 -14.97 1.18
N THR A 24 -3.16 -15.66 2.31
CA THR A 24 -2.99 -17.12 2.35
C THR A 24 -4.22 -17.84 1.81
N THR A 25 -5.42 -17.36 2.13
CA THR A 25 -6.67 -17.93 1.61
C THR A 25 -6.73 -17.82 0.10
N PHE A 26 -6.41 -16.68 -0.49
CA PHE A 26 -6.35 -16.50 -1.94
C PHE A 26 -5.28 -17.38 -2.59
N GLN A 27 -4.08 -17.47 -2.00
CA GLN A 27 -3.02 -18.35 -2.51
C GLN A 27 -3.48 -19.81 -2.55
N ASN A 28 -4.15 -20.29 -1.51
CA ASN A 28 -4.70 -21.66 -1.45
C ASN A 28 -5.81 -21.90 -2.48
N ALA A 29 -6.55 -20.86 -2.85
CA ALA A 29 -7.54 -20.90 -3.91
C ALA A 29 -6.94 -20.74 -5.33
N GLY A 30 -5.62 -20.57 -5.44
CA GLY A 30 -4.93 -20.34 -6.71
C GLY A 30 -5.11 -18.92 -7.27
N VAL A 31 -5.55 -17.99 -6.44
CA VAL A 31 -5.71 -16.56 -6.78
C VAL A 31 -4.46 -15.79 -6.32
N THR A 32 -3.92 -14.95 -7.17
CA THR A 32 -2.86 -14.03 -6.75
C THR A 32 -3.45 -13.02 -5.75
N PRO A 33 -2.94 -12.95 -4.51
CA PRO A 33 -3.55 -12.06 -3.51
C PRO A 33 -3.36 -10.59 -3.83
N LEU A 34 -2.18 -10.20 -4.30
CA LEU A 34 -1.81 -8.80 -4.52
C LEU A 34 -1.02 -8.62 -5.80
N ALA A 35 -1.50 -7.78 -6.71
CA ALA A 35 -0.69 -7.28 -7.81
C ALA A 35 0.15 -6.09 -7.33
N ALA A 36 1.44 -6.11 -7.61
CA ALA A 36 2.35 -5.03 -7.28
C ALA A 36 3.47 -4.91 -8.33
N GLY A 37 3.64 -3.72 -8.86
CA GLY A 37 4.71 -3.39 -9.81
C GLY A 37 6.01 -3.07 -9.07
N LEU A 38 6.74 -4.08 -8.60
CA LEU A 38 7.96 -3.90 -7.78
C LEU A 38 9.19 -3.47 -8.59
N LYS A 39 9.08 -3.31 -9.90
CA LYS A 39 10.08 -2.59 -10.71
C LYS A 39 10.18 -1.11 -10.28
N SER A 40 9.13 -0.60 -9.66
CA SER A 40 9.11 0.70 -8.97
C SER A 40 9.24 0.51 -7.45
N TRP A 41 9.84 1.49 -6.78
CA TRP A 41 9.96 1.55 -5.32
C TRP A 41 8.61 1.81 -4.60
N GLU A 42 7.62 2.31 -5.33
CA GLU A 42 6.37 2.84 -4.76
C GLU A 42 5.55 1.83 -3.95
N PRO A 43 5.26 0.61 -4.42
CA PRO A 43 4.43 -0.32 -3.65
C PRO A 43 5.06 -0.69 -2.30
N LEU A 44 6.38 -0.95 -2.29
CA LEU A 44 7.10 -1.27 -1.05
C LEU A 44 7.14 -0.09 -0.09
N LEU A 45 7.41 1.12 -0.60
CA LEU A 45 7.42 2.32 0.23
C LEU A 45 6.02 2.61 0.79
N LYS A 46 4.99 2.57 -0.04
CA LYS A 46 3.62 2.90 0.37
C LYS A 46 3.11 1.94 1.46
N SER A 47 3.26 0.63 1.26
CA SER A 47 2.80 -0.36 2.24
C SER A 47 3.62 -0.30 3.54
N SER A 48 4.95 -0.17 3.46
CA SER A 48 5.78 -0.07 4.66
C SER A 48 5.54 1.23 5.44
N MET A 49 5.39 2.36 4.75
CA MET A 49 5.04 3.63 5.42
C MET A 49 3.66 3.59 6.06
N ALA A 50 2.66 2.99 5.41
CA ALA A 50 1.33 2.85 5.98
C ALA A 50 1.39 1.99 7.25
N PHE A 51 2.11 0.88 7.21
CA PHE A 51 2.32 0.00 8.37
C PHE A 51 3.04 0.74 9.51
N VAL A 52 4.18 1.37 9.26
CA VAL A 52 4.92 2.14 10.27
C VAL A 52 4.10 3.31 10.80
N THR A 53 3.23 3.90 9.97
CA THR A 53 2.31 4.94 10.44
C THR A 53 1.30 4.36 11.42
N ALA A 54 0.71 3.21 11.12
CA ALA A 54 -0.23 2.55 12.03
C ALA A 54 0.42 2.17 13.36
N GLU A 55 1.64 1.62 13.33
CA GLU A 55 2.32 1.08 14.50
C GLU A 55 3.06 2.15 15.34
N TYR A 56 3.60 3.18 14.70
CA TYR A 56 4.53 4.10 15.35
C TYR A 56 4.23 5.59 15.09
N LEU A 57 4.20 6.04 13.81
CA LEU A 57 4.16 7.48 13.52
C LEU A 57 2.89 8.18 14.01
N SER A 58 1.79 7.45 14.14
CA SER A 58 0.51 7.96 14.67
C SER A 58 0.47 8.00 16.20
N THR A 59 1.43 7.40 16.88
CA THR A 59 1.51 7.36 18.35
C THR A 59 2.16 8.63 18.91
N ASP A 60 1.95 8.87 20.20
CA ASP A 60 2.60 9.99 20.89
C ASP A 60 4.15 9.91 20.85
N GLU A 61 4.69 8.69 20.86
CA GLU A 61 6.14 8.44 20.75
C GLU A 61 6.66 8.81 19.36
N GLY A 62 5.94 8.40 18.31
CA GLY A 62 6.30 8.64 16.91
C GLY A 62 6.05 10.07 16.44
N LYS A 63 5.28 10.83 17.20
CA LYS A 63 4.94 12.21 16.85
C LYS A 63 6.18 13.09 16.69
N GLY A 64 6.25 13.79 15.57
CA GLY A 64 7.40 14.66 15.26
C GLY A 64 8.64 13.88 14.81
N PHE A 65 8.52 12.59 14.46
CA PHE A 65 9.64 11.74 14.03
C PHE A 65 10.56 12.43 13.01
N GLY A 66 10.02 13.03 11.96
CA GLY A 66 10.82 13.65 10.90
C GLY A 66 11.70 14.80 11.39
N GLU A 67 11.27 15.54 12.41
CA GLU A 67 12.09 16.59 13.05
C GLU A 67 13.13 15.98 13.99
N LYS A 68 12.71 15.07 14.85
CA LYS A 68 13.60 14.34 15.76
C LYS A 68 14.73 13.62 15.02
N TYR A 69 14.40 12.99 13.89
CA TYR A 69 15.37 12.29 13.05
C TYR A 69 16.37 13.26 12.41
N ARG A 70 15.92 14.38 11.85
CA ARG A 70 16.81 15.41 11.29
C ARG A 70 17.74 16.03 12.32
N ASN A 71 17.28 16.15 13.56
CA ASN A 71 18.07 16.67 14.67
C ASN A 71 19.00 15.62 15.29
N GLY A 72 18.94 14.36 14.86
CA GLY A 72 19.75 13.28 15.41
C GLY A 72 19.28 12.78 16.79
N GLU A 73 18.05 13.09 17.19
CA GLU A 73 17.46 12.69 18.48
C GLU A 73 16.98 11.24 18.46
N VAL A 74 16.66 10.72 17.28
CA VAL A 74 16.23 9.33 17.05
C VAL A 74 16.94 8.77 15.82
N THR A 75 17.01 7.42 15.74
CA THR A 75 17.59 6.69 14.61
C THR A 75 16.56 5.77 13.99
N MET A 76 16.78 5.31 12.75
CA MET A 76 15.92 4.31 12.11
C MET A 76 15.93 2.98 12.87
N ASP A 77 17.09 2.54 13.37
CA ASP A 77 17.24 1.30 14.14
C ASP A 77 16.40 1.30 15.43
N GLY A 78 16.29 2.45 16.08
CA GLY A 78 15.51 2.60 17.31
C GLY A 78 14.02 2.84 17.10
N THR A 79 13.59 3.06 15.86
CA THR A 79 12.21 3.48 15.55
C THR A 79 11.54 2.66 14.46
N TRP A 80 12.03 2.69 13.23
CA TRP A 80 11.38 2.05 12.08
C TRP A 80 11.71 0.58 11.93
N ASN A 81 12.95 0.18 12.15
CA ASN A 81 13.41 -1.16 11.83
C ASN A 81 12.59 -2.27 12.49
N PRO A 82 12.18 -2.19 13.77
CA PRO A 82 11.33 -3.21 14.37
C PRO A 82 10.01 -3.44 13.63
N TYR A 83 9.43 -2.37 13.12
CA TYR A 83 8.17 -2.45 12.38
C TYR A 83 8.38 -2.93 10.94
N ILE A 84 9.50 -2.58 10.31
CA ILE A 84 9.89 -3.12 9.01
C ILE A 84 10.15 -4.62 9.07
N GLU A 85 10.73 -5.13 10.15
CA GLU A 85 10.89 -6.57 10.38
C GLU A 85 9.52 -7.28 10.39
N THR A 86 8.53 -6.72 11.10
CA THR A 86 7.17 -7.28 11.08
C THR A 86 6.53 -7.17 9.70
N TRP A 87 6.62 -6.02 9.05
CA TRP A 87 6.10 -5.80 7.70
C TRP A 87 6.73 -6.76 6.67
N SER A 88 8.00 -7.15 6.85
CA SER A 88 8.69 -8.07 5.94
C SER A 88 8.05 -9.46 5.86
N GLN A 89 7.16 -9.81 6.78
CA GLN A 89 6.35 -11.03 6.68
C GLN A 89 5.52 -11.10 5.38
N LEU A 90 5.25 -9.96 4.71
CA LEU A 90 4.66 -9.96 3.37
C LEU A 90 5.55 -10.68 2.34
N ILE A 91 6.86 -10.60 2.50
CA ILE A 91 7.83 -11.30 1.66
C ILE A 91 7.90 -12.77 2.07
N ASP A 92 8.00 -13.03 3.38
CA ASP A 92 8.11 -14.39 3.93
C ASP A 92 6.87 -15.25 3.61
N ASN A 93 5.70 -14.63 3.57
CA ASN A 93 4.43 -15.27 3.21
C ASN A 93 4.12 -15.23 1.70
N GLY A 94 5.06 -14.77 0.86
CA GLY A 94 4.91 -14.77 -0.59
C GLY A 94 3.83 -13.81 -1.13
N VAL A 95 3.47 -12.78 -0.36
CA VAL A 95 2.59 -11.70 -0.84
C VAL A 95 3.38 -10.79 -1.79
N TYR A 96 4.60 -10.43 -1.43
CA TYR A 96 5.59 -9.86 -2.33
C TYR A 96 6.60 -10.95 -2.72
N THR A 97 6.79 -11.15 -4.03
CA THR A 97 7.69 -12.18 -4.56
C THR A 97 8.80 -11.58 -5.41
N ALA A 98 9.89 -12.32 -5.57
CA ALA A 98 11.00 -11.89 -6.40
C ALA A 98 10.60 -11.65 -7.88
N ASP A 99 9.63 -12.41 -8.38
CA ASP A 99 9.15 -12.27 -9.77
C ASP A 99 8.47 -10.90 -10.01
N MET A 100 7.85 -10.32 -8.99
CA MET A 100 7.23 -9.00 -9.07
C MET A 100 8.24 -7.87 -9.33
N THR A 101 9.54 -8.09 -9.09
CA THR A 101 10.58 -7.09 -9.39
C THR A 101 10.76 -6.83 -10.89
N GLY A 102 10.30 -7.75 -11.74
CA GLY A 102 10.24 -7.58 -13.19
C GLY A 102 8.97 -6.92 -13.70
N ILE A 103 7.93 -6.80 -12.86
CA ILE A 103 6.62 -6.26 -13.20
C ILE A 103 6.63 -4.75 -12.99
N ASP A 104 6.23 -3.99 -14.00
CA ASP A 104 6.01 -2.56 -13.87
C ASP A 104 4.58 -2.24 -13.44
N HIS A 105 4.32 -0.94 -13.22
CA HIS A 105 3.02 -0.46 -12.74
C HIS A 105 1.87 -0.84 -13.67
N ASP A 106 2.06 -0.63 -14.98
CA ASP A 106 1.01 -0.88 -15.98
C ASP A 106 0.66 -2.36 -16.10
N GLN A 107 1.68 -3.23 -15.98
CA GLN A 107 1.49 -4.68 -15.97
C GLN A 107 0.72 -5.15 -14.72
N ALA A 108 1.04 -4.58 -13.55
CA ALA A 108 0.32 -4.88 -12.31
C ALA A 108 -1.13 -4.38 -12.35
N LEU A 109 -1.36 -3.18 -12.91
CA LEU A 109 -2.69 -2.64 -13.14
C LEU A 109 -3.50 -3.53 -14.10
N GLU A 110 -2.90 -3.98 -15.20
CA GLU A 110 -3.53 -4.89 -16.15
C GLU A 110 -3.92 -6.21 -15.48
N GLN A 111 -3.01 -6.80 -14.70
CA GLN A 111 -3.28 -8.03 -13.96
C GLN A 111 -4.49 -7.87 -13.04
N PHE A 112 -4.57 -6.77 -12.31
CA PHE A 112 -5.70 -6.50 -11.42
C PHE A 112 -6.99 -6.24 -12.19
N ALA A 113 -6.99 -5.36 -13.19
CA ALA A 113 -8.18 -4.98 -13.95
C ALA A 113 -8.81 -6.17 -14.69
N THR A 114 -8.02 -7.16 -15.09
CA THR A 114 -8.49 -8.39 -15.76
C THR A 114 -8.86 -9.51 -14.80
N GLY A 115 -8.86 -9.27 -13.48
CA GLY A 115 -9.21 -10.28 -12.47
C GLY A 115 -8.09 -11.26 -12.14
N GLY A 116 -6.85 -11.00 -12.58
CA GLY A 116 -5.68 -11.84 -12.30
C GLY A 116 -5.12 -11.73 -10.87
N SER A 117 -5.67 -10.81 -10.06
CA SER A 117 -5.34 -10.69 -8.65
C SER A 117 -6.52 -10.13 -7.85
N ALA A 118 -6.59 -10.47 -6.55
CA ALA A 118 -7.65 -10.01 -5.67
C ALA A 118 -7.48 -8.54 -5.26
N MET A 119 -6.25 -8.07 -5.11
CA MET A 119 -5.91 -6.72 -4.68
C MET A 119 -4.83 -6.10 -5.56
N PHE A 120 -4.72 -4.78 -5.51
CA PHE A 120 -3.70 -4.01 -6.21
C PHE A 120 -3.11 -2.93 -5.29
N CYS A 121 -1.78 -2.90 -5.19
CA CYS A 121 -1.09 -1.90 -4.37
C CYS A 121 -0.91 -0.59 -5.14
N SER A 122 -1.89 0.29 -5.05
CA SER A 122 -1.90 1.58 -5.71
C SER A 122 -2.71 2.65 -4.95
N GLY A 123 -3.42 3.51 -5.65
CA GLY A 123 -4.24 4.57 -5.09
C GLY A 123 -5.31 5.08 -6.05
N PRO A 124 -6.10 6.09 -5.65
CA PRO A 124 -7.26 6.56 -6.42
C PRO A 124 -6.91 7.13 -7.80
N TRP A 125 -5.65 7.46 -8.06
CA TRP A 125 -5.19 7.92 -9.38
C TRP A 125 -5.28 6.88 -10.49
N ASP A 126 -5.35 5.59 -10.15
CA ASP A 126 -5.48 4.49 -11.12
C ASP A 126 -6.94 4.09 -11.39
N TYR A 127 -7.90 4.70 -10.69
CA TYR A 127 -9.31 4.34 -10.82
C TYR A 127 -9.80 4.42 -12.27
N ASP A 128 -9.55 5.55 -12.95
CA ASP A 128 -10.02 5.75 -14.33
C ASP A 128 -9.37 4.74 -15.29
N ALA A 129 -8.07 4.47 -15.12
CA ALA A 129 -7.35 3.51 -15.97
C ALA A 129 -7.83 2.06 -15.75
N ILE A 130 -8.21 1.70 -14.52
CA ILE A 130 -8.80 0.39 -14.20
C ILE A 130 -10.19 0.29 -14.84
N MET A 131 -11.02 1.31 -14.67
CA MET A 131 -12.40 1.33 -15.22
C MET A 131 -12.44 1.41 -16.74
N GLU A 132 -11.43 1.99 -17.40
CA GLU A 132 -11.29 1.96 -18.85
C GLU A 132 -11.06 0.53 -19.36
N LYS A 133 -10.28 -0.27 -18.62
CA LYS A 133 -10.00 -1.67 -18.96
C LYS A 133 -11.14 -2.62 -18.62
N ASN A 134 -11.83 -2.38 -17.53
CA ASN A 134 -12.95 -3.20 -17.07
C ASN A 134 -14.04 -2.35 -16.41
N PRO A 135 -14.99 -1.81 -17.20
CA PRO A 135 -16.06 -0.95 -16.68
C PRO A 135 -17.03 -1.63 -15.71
N GLU A 136 -17.12 -2.95 -15.74
CA GLU A 136 -18.02 -3.72 -14.86
C GLU A 136 -17.36 -4.10 -13.52
N LEU A 137 -16.06 -3.80 -13.35
CA LEU A 137 -15.32 -4.17 -12.16
C LEU A 137 -15.83 -3.43 -10.92
N GLN A 138 -16.30 -4.18 -9.94
CA GLN A 138 -16.63 -3.62 -8.63
C GLN A 138 -15.40 -3.60 -7.75
N LEU A 139 -14.95 -2.41 -7.42
CA LEU A 139 -13.76 -2.22 -6.59
C LEU A 139 -14.02 -1.24 -5.45
N ASP A 140 -13.31 -1.43 -4.37
CA ASP A 140 -13.29 -0.56 -3.21
C ASP A 140 -11.84 -0.30 -2.78
N MET A 141 -11.63 0.70 -1.96
CA MET A 141 -10.31 1.08 -1.46
C MET A 141 -10.16 0.64 -0.01
N MET A 142 -9.18 -0.18 0.24
CA MET A 142 -8.84 -0.68 1.57
C MET A 142 -7.57 0.01 2.06
N PRO A 143 -7.55 0.51 3.32
CA PRO A 143 -6.33 0.99 3.94
C PRO A 143 -5.38 -0.17 4.27
N PHE A 144 -4.12 0.14 4.54
CA PHE A 144 -3.19 -0.81 5.13
C PHE A 144 -3.25 -0.72 6.65
N TYR A 145 -3.32 -1.86 7.31
CA TYR A 145 -3.52 -1.96 8.76
C TYR A 145 -2.22 -2.30 9.49
N GLY A 146 -2.16 -1.91 10.77
CA GLY A 146 -1.15 -2.39 11.72
C GLY A 146 -1.56 -3.72 12.36
N THR A 147 -0.78 -4.16 13.35
CA THR A 147 -0.99 -5.43 14.08
C THR A 147 -2.21 -5.38 15.02
N LYS A 148 -2.65 -4.19 15.40
CA LYS A 148 -3.82 -3.99 16.28
C LYS A 148 -5.00 -3.50 15.47
N GLU A 149 -6.20 -3.93 15.86
CA GLU A 149 -7.43 -3.36 15.33
C GLU A 149 -7.46 -1.86 15.62
N SER A 150 -7.41 -1.06 14.57
CA SER A 150 -7.38 0.40 14.62
C SER A 150 -7.91 0.97 13.31
N ALA A 151 -8.05 2.27 13.24
CA ALA A 151 -8.27 2.92 11.95
C ALA A 151 -7.08 2.61 11.03
N GLY A 152 -7.35 2.03 9.87
CA GLY A 152 -6.32 1.77 8.86
C GLY A 152 -5.75 3.08 8.31
N TRP A 153 -4.55 3.02 7.78
CA TRP A 153 -3.84 4.19 7.27
C TRP A 153 -3.66 4.11 5.75
N LEU A 154 -3.93 5.23 5.11
CA LEU A 154 -3.62 5.50 3.71
C LEU A 154 -2.51 6.53 3.66
N ILE A 155 -1.51 6.28 2.82
CA ILE A 155 -0.46 7.27 2.57
C ILE A 155 -0.98 8.25 1.52
N GLY A 156 -1.05 9.50 1.91
CA GLY A 156 -1.51 10.57 1.04
C GLY A 156 -1.06 11.94 1.53
N GLY A 157 -1.31 12.94 0.73
CA GLY A 157 -0.97 14.33 1.01
C GLY A 157 -1.17 15.21 -0.22
N PRO A 158 -0.81 16.49 -0.17
CA PRO A 158 -0.79 17.35 -1.34
C PRO A 158 0.20 16.79 -2.37
N GLY A 159 -0.32 16.09 -3.39
CA GLY A 159 0.50 15.36 -4.37
C GLY A 159 1.12 16.27 -5.42
N CYS A 160 0.41 17.31 -5.83
CA CYS A 160 0.85 18.24 -6.87
C CYS A 160 0.64 19.68 -6.43
N GLY A 161 1.58 20.53 -6.75
CA GLY A 161 1.51 21.97 -6.52
C GLY A 161 2.03 22.72 -7.72
N PHE A 162 1.48 23.90 -7.95
CA PHE A 162 2.01 24.85 -8.92
C PHE A 162 2.88 25.86 -8.16
N ALA A 163 4.04 26.14 -8.70
CA ALA A 163 4.91 27.21 -8.19
C ALA A 163 5.02 28.30 -9.27
N ALA A 164 4.73 29.53 -8.89
CA ALA A 164 4.98 30.67 -9.73
C ALA A 164 6.32 31.31 -9.32
N ASN A 165 7.12 31.69 -10.32
CA ASN A 165 8.33 32.44 -10.06
C ASN A 165 7.97 33.83 -9.51
N ALA A 166 8.38 34.15 -8.29
CA ALA A 166 8.07 35.42 -7.62
C ALA A 166 8.56 36.66 -8.43
N SER A 167 9.51 36.48 -9.34
CA SER A 167 10.01 37.51 -10.23
C SER A 167 9.26 37.56 -11.60
N SER A 168 8.23 36.73 -11.78
CA SER A 168 7.43 36.75 -13.00
C SER A 168 6.66 38.07 -13.11
N LYS A 169 6.57 38.58 -14.35
CA LYS A 169 5.75 39.75 -14.65
C LYS A 169 4.27 39.39 -14.92
N ASN A 170 3.93 38.11 -14.89
CA ASN A 170 2.60 37.57 -15.19
C ASN A 170 2.12 36.72 -13.98
N LEU A 171 2.07 37.32 -12.79
CA LEU A 171 1.57 36.69 -11.57
C LEU A 171 0.07 36.93 -11.33
N ASP A 172 -0.57 37.77 -12.14
CA ASP A 172 -2.00 38.13 -12.10
C ASP A 172 -2.85 37.13 -12.88
#